data_2614d1bcb0abd92f58914ea6e67d802e
#
_entry.id   2614d1bcb0abd92f58914ea6e67d802e
#
_cell.length_a   1.000
_cell.length_b   1.000
_cell.length_c   1.000
_cell.angle_alpha   90.00
_cell.angle_beta   90.00
_cell.angle_gamma   90.00
#
_symmetry.space_group_name_H-M   'P 1'
#
loop_
_entity.id
_entity.type
_entity.pdbx_description
1 polymer ?
#
loop_
_entity_poly.entity_id
_entity_poly.type
_entity_poly.pdbx_seq_one_letter_code
_entity_poly.pdbx_strand_id
1 'polypeptide(L)'
;MDLNGKVAIVTGVSKGIGLATAQVLLARGAVVAGWGRSKPEGLQHDRFQFFECDVRHEIAVQEAFTNTQRELGQEIHVLVNNAGLGIAGPVDGFSTEDWHTMFDTNVHGLFYCTKAVLPQMKRQQLGHIVNIASIAGTTGIENMAGYCATKFAVRGFSQSIFKEVRNDGIKVTCLYPGSTQTNFFDGIPGTDAHSQMMQPEDIAGAIVYALETPFNFHIVDMEMRPLQPKKQG
;
A
#
# COMPACT_ATOMS: atom_id res chain seq x y z
N MET A 1 -5.45 -9.46 -14.07
CA MET A 1 -4.50 -10.51 -14.54
C MET A 1 -4.72 -11.79 -13.77
N ASP A 2 -4.34 -12.95 -14.29
CA ASP A 2 -4.20 -14.16 -13.48
C ASP A 2 -3.00 -13.99 -12.55
N LEU A 3 -3.18 -14.23 -11.25
CA LEU A 3 -2.13 -14.03 -10.23
C LEU A 3 -1.25 -15.27 -10.01
N ASN A 4 -1.63 -16.42 -10.54
CA ASN A 4 -0.87 -17.66 -10.35
C ASN A 4 0.54 -17.54 -10.97
N GLY A 5 1.57 -17.76 -10.14
CA GLY A 5 2.98 -17.61 -10.51
C GLY A 5 3.48 -16.18 -10.72
N LYS A 6 2.62 -15.15 -10.54
CA LYS A 6 3.02 -13.74 -10.66
C LYS A 6 3.77 -13.28 -9.42
N VAL A 7 4.86 -12.53 -9.62
CA VAL A 7 5.63 -11.96 -8.51
C VAL A 7 5.01 -10.64 -8.10
N ALA A 8 4.67 -10.53 -6.81
CA ALA A 8 4.10 -9.36 -6.18
C ALA A 8 4.97 -8.85 -5.04
N ILE A 9 5.27 -7.55 -5.03
CA ILE A 9 5.90 -6.87 -3.91
C ILE A 9 4.80 -6.23 -3.06
N VAL A 10 4.83 -6.45 -1.73
CA VAL A 10 3.93 -5.81 -0.76
C VAL A 10 4.78 -5.10 0.29
N THR A 11 4.65 -3.78 0.38
CA THR A 11 5.36 -3.00 1.41
C THR A 11 4.55 -2.90 2.69
N GLY A 12 5.23 -2.84 3.86
CA GLY A 12 4.55 -2.80 5.15
C GLY A 12 3.83 -4.11 5.50
N VAL A 13 4.46 -5.25 5.17
CA VAL A 13 3.86 -6.60 5.23
C VAL A 13 3.75 -7.16 6.64
N SER A 14 4.30 -6.52 7.68
CA SER A 14 4.42 -7.11 9.02
C SER A 14 3.07 -7.31 9.74
N LYS A 15 2.05 -6.52 9.42
CA LYS A 15 0.73 -6.55 10.05
C LYS A 15 -0.34 -5.85 9.21
N GLY A 16 -1.61 -5.93 9.66
CA GLY A 16 -2.73 -5.19 9.09
C GLY A 16 -2.98 -5.49 7.62
N ILE A 17 -3.31 -4.46 6.82
CA ILE A 17 -3.67 -4.59 5.40
C ILE A 17 -2.55 -5.25 4.59
N GLY A 18 -1.28 -4.91 4.86
CA GLY A 18 -0.14 -5.49 4.13
C GLY A 18 -0.01 -7.00 4.35
N LEU A 19 -0.15 -7.46 5.61
CA LEU A 19 -0.14 -8.89 5.93
C LEU A 19 -1.32 -9.63 5.29
N ALA A 20 -2.54 -9.10 5.45
CA ALA A 20 -3.74 -9.68 4.84
C ALA A 20 -3.62 -9.74 3.30
N THR A 21 -3.07 -8.69 2.68
CA THR A 21 -2.82 -8.66 1.23
C THR A 21 -1.84 -9.75 0.81
N ALA A 22 -0.72 -9.92 1.53
CA ALA A 22 0.24 -10.98 1.24
C ALA A 22 -0.41 -12.37 1.32
N GLN A 23 -1.20 -12.63 2.37
CA GLN A 23 -1.91 -13.89 2.56
C GLN A 23 -2.91 -14.20 1.42
N VAL A 24 -3.72 -13.22 1.02
CA VAL A 24 -4.69 -13.40 -0.07
C VAL A 24 -3.99 -13.58 -1.43
N LEU A 25 -2.89 -12.85 -1.70
CA LEU A 25 -2.08 -13.04 -2.91
C LEU A 25 -1.48 -14.45 -2.98
N LEU A 26 -0.92 -14.96 -1.86
CA LEU A 26 -0.42 -16.33 -1.76
C LEU A 26 -1.51 -17.37 -2.02
N ALA A 27 -2.71 -17.16 -1.46
CA ALA A 27 -3.86 -18.04 -1.69
C ALA A 27 -4.32 -18.04 -3.16
N ARG A 28 -4.02 -16.98 -3.93
CA ARG A 28 -4.25 -16.90 -5.38
C ARG A 28 -3.08 -17.43 -6.20
N GLY A 29 -2.10 -18.05 -5.55
CA GLY A 29 -0.95 -18.67 -6.23
C GLY A 29 0.16 -17.71 -6.62
N ALA A 30 0.12 -16.44 -6.19
CA ALA A 30 1.20 -15.50 -6.42
C ALA A 30 2.46 -15.88 -5.64
N VAL A 31 3.61 -15.38 -6.10
CA VAL A 31 4.88 -15.38 -5.35
C VAL A 31 5.00 -13.99 -4.72
N VAL A 32 5.17 -13.92 -3.41
CA VAL A 32 5.10 -12.65 -2.67
C VAL A 32 6.44 -12.28 -2.04
N ALA A 33 6.97 -11.14 -2.44
CA ALA A 33 8.04 -10.45 -1.75
C ALA A 33 7.45 -9.49 -0.71
N GLY A 34 7.56 -9.83 0.56
CA GLY A 34 7.15 -8.94 1.64
C GLY A 34 8.27 -7.99 2.03
N TRP A 35 8.08 -6.69 1.88
CA TRP A 35 9.04 -5.67 2.28
C TRP A 35 8.60 -4.98 3.57
N GLY A 36 9.53 -4.81 4.50
CA GLY A 36 9.25 -4.14 5.76
C GLY A 36 10.43 -4.11 6.71
N ARG A 37 10.31 -3.37 7.80
CA ARG A 37 11.34 -3.29 8.85
C ARG A 37 11.39 -4.53 9.75
N SER A 38 10.29 -5.29 9.78
CA SER A 38 10.19 -6.53 10.56
C SER A 38 9.40 -7.58 9.80
N LYS A 39 9.83 -8.84 9.95
CA LYS A 39 9.15 -9.98 9.36
C LYS A 39 7.75 -10.17 9.96
N PRO A 40 6.73 -10.53 9.17
CA PRO A 40 5.41 -10.86 9.70
C PRO A 40 5.46 -12.10 10.58
N GLU A 41 4.80 -12.04 11.74
CA GLU A 41 4.64 -13.20 12.61
C GLU A 41 3.65 -14.20 11.99
N GLY A 42 3.95 -15.49 12.08
CA GLY A 42 3.04 -16.58 11.68
C GLY A 42 2.86 -16.77 10.16
N LEU A 43 3.42 -15.91 9.30
CA LEU A 43 3.36 -16.13 7.87
C LEU A 43 4.55 -16.99 7.40
N GLN A 44 4.28 -18.27 7.15
CA GLN A 44 5.20 -19.23 6.55
C GLN A 44 4.54 -19.81 5.30
N HIS A 45 5.18 -19.67 4.14
CA HIS A 45 4.68 -20.18 2.88
C HIS A 45 5.83 -20.29 1.87
N ASP A 46 5.90 -21.37 1.08
CA ASP A 46 7.00 -21.62 0.13
C ASP A 46 7.15 -20.54 -0.95
N ARG A 47 6.07 -19.81 -1.25
CA ARG A 47 6.05 -18.71 -2.22
C ARG A 47 6.13 -17.33 -1.55
N PHE A 48 6.48 -17.24 -0.26
CA PHE A 48 6.67 -15.99 0.46
C PHE A 48 8.14 -15.83 0.86
N GLN A 49 8.71 -14.70 0.48
CA GLN A 49 10.03 -14.27 0.92
C GLN A 49 9.97 -12.89 1.55
N PHE A 50 10.58 -12.75 2.73
CA PHE A 50 10.70 -11.46 3.39
C PHE A 50 12.06 -10.81 3.06
N PHE A 51 12.01 -9.52 2.76
CA PHE A 51 13.18 -8.67 2.57
C PHE A 51 13.10 -7.49 3.54
N GLU A 52 14.11 -7.31 4.37
CA GLU A 52 14.19 -6.15 5.23
C GLU A 52 14.35 -4.89 4.38
N CYS A 53 13.43 -3.93 4.57
CA CYS A 53 13.40 -2.70 3.79
C CYS A 53 12.70 -1.59 4.60
N ASP A 54 13.44 -0.54 4.93
CA ASP A 54 12.83 0.72 5.34
C ASP A 54 12.60 1.58 4.09
N VAL A 55 11.35 1.72 3.70
CA VAL A 55 10.96 2.44 2.46
C VAL A 55 11.36 3.92 2.48
N ARG A 56 11.69 4.49 3.64
CA ARG A 56 12.16 5.88 3.77
C ARG A 56 13.53 6.10 3.13
N HIS A 57 14.27 5.04 2.86
CA HIS A 57 15.64 5.08 2.32
C HIS A 57 15.68 4.49 0.91
N GLU A 58 15.95 5.34 -0.09
CA GLU A 58 15.98 4.93 -1.50
C GLU A 58 16.97 3.77 -1.75
N ILE A 59 18.13 3.79 -1.10
CA ILE A 59 19.14 2.74 -1.23
C ILE A 59 18.59 1.40 -0.74
N ALA A 60 17.93 1.37 0.44
CA ALA A 60 17.32 0.15 0.97
C ALA A 60 16.23 -0.41 0.05
N VAL A 61 15.44 0.47 -0.58
CA VAL A 61 14.44 0.07 -1.59
C VAL A 61 15.11 -0.56 -2.81
N GLN A 62 16.19 0.03 -3.31
CA GLN A 62 16.92 -0.49 -4.47
C GLN A 62 17.58 -1.84 -4.18
N GLU A 63 18.12 -2.03 -2.99
CA GLU A 63 18.69 -3.30 -2.53
C GLU A 63 17.60 -4.38 -2.40
N ALA A 64 16.46 -4.05 -1.76
CA ALA A 64 15.33 -4.97 -1.64
C ALA A 64 14.77 -5.37 -3.01
N PHE A 65 14.68 -4.43 -3.96
CA PHE A 65 14.25 -4.71 -5.33
C PHE A 65 15.22 -5.67 -6.04
N THR A 66 16.52 -5.38 -5.98
CA THR A 66 17.58 -6.23 -6.59
C THR A 66 17.56 -7.64 -6.00
N ASN A 67 17.42 -7.76 -4.68
CA ASN A 67 17.34 -9.04 -3.99
C ASN A 67 16.04 -9.79 -4.37
N THR A 68 14.91 -9.09 -4.46
CA THR A 68 13.66 -9.70 -4.92
C THR A 68 13.79 -10.28 -6.32
N GLN A 69 14.39 -9.53 -7.26
CA GLN A 69 14.62 -10.04 -8.62
C GLN A 69 15.56 -11.25 -8.67
N ARG A 70 16.60 -11.25 -7.84
CA ARG A 70 17.55 -12.34 -7.76
C ARG A 70 16.91 -13.63 -7.23
N GLU A 71 16.06 -13.52 -6.22
CA GLU A 71 15.54 -14.68 -5.47
C GLU A 71 14.19 -15.19 -6.00
N LEU A 72 13.33 -14.30 -6.50
CA LEU A 72 11.97 -14.64 -6.91
C LEU A 72 11.72 -14.52 -8.43
N GLY A 73 12.68 -14.01 -9.18
CA GLY A 73 12.58 -13.84 -10.64
C GLY A 73 12.60 -12.39 -11.09
N GLN A 74 13.03 -12.21 -12.33
CA GLN A 74 13.31 -10.88 -12.91
C GLN A 74 12.07 -10.04 -13.18
N GLU A 75 10.91 -10.66 -13.30
CA GLU A 75 9.68 -10.00 -13.68
C GLU A 75 8.80 -9.74 -12.45
N ILE A 76 8.70 -8.47 -12.04
CA ILE A 76 7.77 -8.03 -11.01
C ILE A 76 6.46 -7.59 -11.70
N HIS A 77 5.35 -8.21 -11.31
CA HIS A 77 4.05 -7.99 -11.94
C HIS A 77 3.16 -7.05 -11.13
N VAL A 78 3.31 -7.06 -9.80
CA VAL A 78 2.48 -6.28 -8.89
C VAL A 78 3.37 -5.56 -7.87
N LEU A 79 3.07 -4.27 -7.63
CA LEU A 79 3.59 -3.52 -6.49
C LEU A 79 2.40 -3.03 -5.66
N VAL A 80 2.34 -3.41 -4.38
CA VAL A 80 1.38 -2.84 -3.43
C VAL A 80 2.13 -1.92 -2.47
N ASN A 81 2.01 -0.61 -2.68
CA ASN A 81 2.51 0.44 -1.81
C ASN A 81 1.54 0.59 -0.63
N ASN A 82 1.75 -0.22 0.41
CA ASN A 82 0.93 -0.22 1.62
C ASN A 82 1.66 0.35 2.84
N ALA A 83 2.99 0.37 2.87
CA ALA A 83 3.74 0.96 3.97
C ALA A 83 3.28 2.40 4.25
N GLY A 84 2.93 2.67 5.50
CA GLY A 84 2.44 3.98 5.90
C GLY A 84 2.24 4.09 7.40
N LEU A 85 2.18 5.33 7.87
CA LEU A 85 1.86 5.67 9.26
C LEU A 85 1.03 6.96 9.31
N GLY A 86 0.30 7.14 10.41
CA GLY A 86 -0.44 8.35 10.71
C GLY A 86 -0.12 8.83 12.12
N ILE A 87 0.09 10.15 12.25
CA ILE A 87 0.27 10.82 13.52
C ILE A 87 -0.77 11.94 13.57
N ALA A 88 -1.51 12.02 14.68
CA ALA A 88 -2.52 13.04 14.90
C ALA A 88 -2.02 14.10 15.88
N GLY A 89 -2.49 15.31 15.68
CA GLY A 89 -2.23 16.45 16.58
C GLY A 89 -2.62 17.77 15.95
N PRO A 90 -2.87 18.81 16.77
CA PRO A 90 -3.13 20.15 16.28
C PRO A 90 -1.89 20.72 15.57
N VAL A 91 -2.11 21.50 14.50
CA VAL A 91 -1.02 21.97 13.62
C VAL A 91 0.01 22.83 14.35
N ASP A 92 -0.43 23.67 15.27
CA ASP A 92 0.43 24.58 16.05
C ASP A 92 1.31 23.87 17.09
N GLY A 93 0.92 22.68 17.51
CA GLY A 93 1.71 21.79 18.39
C GLY A 93 2.39 20.61 17.68
N PHE A 94 2.27 20.54 16.35
CA PHE A 94 2.76 19.38 15.61
C PHE A 94 4.28 19.40 15.42
N SER A 95 4.95 18.31 15.75
CA SER A 95 6.40 18.18 15.60
C SER A 95 6.80 18.19 14.12
N THR A 96 7.84 18.96 13.77
CA THR A 96 8.44 18.93 12.43
C THR A 96 9.01 17.54 12.10
N GLU A 97 9.54 16.83 13.08
CA GLU A 97 10.05 15.47 12.95
C GLU A 97 8.93 14.50 12.57
N ASP A 98 7.78 14.58 13.24
CA ASP A 98 6.60 13.76 12.92
C ASP A 98 6.07 14.06 11.52
N TRP A 99 6.06 15.33 11.13
CA TRP A 99 5.72 15.74 9.78
C TRP A 99 6.64 15.06 8.74
N HIS A 100 7.95 15.18 8.91
CA HIS A 100 8.91 14.55 8.00
C HIS A 100 8.77 13.02 8.00
N THR A 101 8.63 12.40 9.17
CA THR A 101 8.45 10.96 9.28
C THR A 101 7.25 10.44 8.48
N MET A 102 6.13 11.19 8.51
CA MET A 102 4.95 10.84 7.69
C MET A 102 5.22 11.01 6.19
N PHE A 103 5.85 12.11 5.78
CA PHE A 103 6.17 12.34 4.36
C PHE A 103 7.19 11.33 3.85
N ASP A 104 8.22 11.05 4.62
CA ASP A 104 9.28 10.09 4.25
C ASP A 104 8.69 8.69 4.05
N THR A 105 7.76 8.28 4.91
CA THR A 105 7.15 6.95 4.81
C THR A 105 6.05 6.91 3.74
N ASN A 106 5.07 7.82 3.81
CA ASN A 106 3.83 7.72 3.02
C ASN A 106 3.99 8.23 1.59
N VAL A 107 4.95 9.16 1.35
CA VAL A 107 5.12 9.84 0.07
C VAL A 107 6.46 9.44 -0.58
N HIS A 108 7.59 9.71 0.07
CA HIS A 108 8.90 9.40 -0.48
C HIS A 108 9.08 7.89 -0.64
N GLY A 109 8.70 7.09 0.38
CA GLY A 109 8.77 5.63 0.30
C GLY A 109 7.96 5.04 -0.85
N LEU A 110 6.73 5.51 -1.04
CA LEU A 110 5.90 5.13 -2.17
C LEU A 110 6.54 5.51 -3.52
N PHE A 111 7.11 6.70 -3.60
CA PHE A 111 7.83 7.16 -4.79
C PHE A 111 9.05 6.28 -5.07
N TYR A 112 9.89 5.98 -4.08
CA TYR A 112 11.08 5.15 -4.25
C TYR A 112 10.73 3.72 -4.71
N CYS A 113 9.73 3.09 -4.09
CA CYS A 113 9.27 1.77 -4.49
C CYS A 113 8.74 1.77 -5.93
N THR A 114 7.93 2.76 -6.29
CA THR A 114 7.41 2.91 -7.66
C THR A 114 8.55 3.14 -8.67
N LYS A 115 9.49 4.04 -8.35
CA LYS A 115 10.66 4.34 -9.18
C LYS A 115 11.52 3.09 -9.44
N ALA A 116 11.67 2.22 -8.45
CA ALA A 116 12.46 1.00 -8.58
C ALA A 116 11.84 -0.03 -9.54
N VAL A 117 10.52 -0.23 -9.47
CA VAL A 117 9.85 -1.28 -10.27
C VAL A 117 9.46 -0.83 -11.66
N LEU A 118 9.15 0.45 -11.84
CA LEU A 118 8.53 0.98 -13.04
C LEU A 118 9.33 0.75 -14.34
N PRO A 119 10.68 0.92 -14.37
CA PRO A 119 11.45 0.67 -15.58
C PRO A 119 11.33 -0.77 -16.09
N GLN A 120 11.24 -1.73 -15.18
CA GLN A 120 11.09 -3.14 -15.54
C GLN A 120 9.67 -3.44 -16.01
N MET A 121 8.64 -2.89 -15.34
CA MET A 121 7.25 -3.01 -15.79
C MET A 121 7.04 -2.40 -17.19
N LYS A 122 7.67 -1.26 -17.49
CA LYS A 122 7.64 -0.66 -18.84
C LYS A 122 8.27 -1.57 -19.89
N ARG A 123 9.42 -2.19 -19.59
CA ARG A 123 10.07 -3.12 -20.55
C ARG A 123 9.23 -4.35 -20.87
N GLN A 124 8.52 -4.90 -19.89
CA GLN A 124 7.64 -6.07 -20.10
C GLN A 124 6.24 -5.70 -20.60
N GLN A 125 5.90 -4.40 -20.64
CA GLN A 125 4.58 -3.89 -21.00
C GLN A 125 3.43 -4.52 -20.20
N LEU A 126 3.70 -4.82 -18.95
CA LEU A 126 2.77 -5.45 -18.02
C LEU A 126 3.12 -5.07 -16.58
N GLY A 127 2.14 -4.61 -15.84
CA GLY A 127 2.28 -4.32 -14.42
C GLY A 127 1.01 -3.80 -13.79
N HIS A 128 0.92 -3.90 -12.47
CA HIS A 128 -0.14 -3.25 -11.73
C HIS A 128 0.42 -2.68 -10.42
N ILE A 129 0.36 -1.37 -10.28
CA ILE A 129 0.74 -0.65 -9.07
C ILE A 129 -0.53 -0.34 -8.29
N VAL A 130 -0.58 -0.74 -7.04
CA VAL A 130 -1.68 -0.46 -6.11
C VAL A 130 -1.16 0.43 -4.99
N ASN A 131 -1.71 1.62 -4.86
CA ASN A 131 -1.33 2.60 -3.84
C ASN A 131 -2.40 2.68 -2.76
N ILE A 132 -2.04 2.44 -1.50
CA ILE A 132 -2.96 2.54 -0.37
C ILE A 132 -2.94 3.98 0.16
N ALA A 133 -3.93 4.76 -0.29
CA ALA A 133 -4.20 6.08 0.26
C ALA A 133 -5.03 5.98 1.56
N SER A 134 -6.11 6.69 1.66
CA SER A 134 -7.12 6.71 2.73
C SER A 134 -8.26 7.63 2.30
N ILE A 135 -9.42 7.56 2.94
CA ILE A 135 -10.43 8.63 2.86
C ILE A 135 -9.85 9.99 3.26
N ALA A 136 -8.80 10.02 4.09
CA ALA A 136 -8.02 11.21 4.40
C ALA A 136 -7.29 11.81 3.18
N GLY A 137 -7.24 11.11 2.05
CA GLY A 137 -6.75 11.61 0.75
C GLY A 137 -7.86 12.20 -0.13
N THR A 138 -9.12 12.19 0.33
CA THR A 138 -10.29 12.74 -0.37
C THR A 138 -10.98 13.85 0.44
N THR A 139 -10.79 13.87 1.75
CA THR A 139 -11.36 14.88 2.66
C THR A 139 -10.41 15.16 3.82
N GLY A 140 -10.47 16.39 4.35
CA GLY A 140 -9.74 16.77 5.56
C GLY A 140 -10.35 16.16 6.81
N ILE A 141 -9.52 15.80 7.77
CA ILE A 141 -9.92 15.29 9.08
C ILE A 141 -9.27 16.16 10.15
N GLU A 142 -10.05 16.59 11.14
CA GLU A 142 -9.57 17.40 12.25
C GLU A 142 -8.42 16.70 12.97
N ASN A 143 -7.41 17.47 13.37
CA ASN A 143 -6.17 17.01 14.03
C ASN A 143 -5.33 15.98 13.20
N MET A 144 -5.59 15.84 11.90
CA MET A 144 -4.85 14.95 11.02
C MET A 144 -4.26 15.66 9.79
N ALA A 145 -3.98 16.95 9.88
CA ALA A 145 -3.55 17.77 8.73
C ALA A 145 -2.32 17.18 8.01
N GLY A 146 -1.28 16.75 8.75
CA GLY A 146 -0.09 16.13 8.18
C GLY A 146 -0.39 14.81 7.47
N TYR A 147 -1.17 13.94 8.10
CA TYR A 147 -1.60 12.69 7.49
C TYR A 147 -2.44 12.92 6.23
N CYS A 148 -3.45 13.79 6.31
CA CYS A 148 -4.25 14.17 5.15
C CYS A 148 -3.36 14.67 4.00
N ALA A 149 -2.41 15.57 4.28
CA ALA A 149 -1.49 16.10 3.28
C ALA A 149 -0.74 14.97 2.55
N THR A 150 -0.20 13.97 3.29
CA THR A 150 0.47 12.82 2.66
C THR A 150 -0.49 11.99 1.80
N LYS A 151 -1.73 11.77 2.24
CA LYS A 151 -2.70 10.93 1.51
C LYS A 151 -3.28 11.64 0.29
N PHE A 152 -3.43 12.98 0.32
CA PHE A 152 -3.69 13.77 -0.88
C PHE A 152 -2.52 13.73 -1.87
N ALA A 153 -1.27 13.76 -1.39
CA ALA A 153 -0.09 13.60 -2.24
C ALA A 153 -0.08 12.22 -2.94
N VAL A 154 -0.39 11.13 -2.22
CA VAL A 154 -0.51 9.78 -2.81
C VAL A 154 -1.59 9.75 -3.89
N ARG A 155 -2.75 10.38 -3.67
CA ARG A 155 -3.81 10.50 -4.67
C ARG A 155 -3.32 11.21 -5.93
N GLY A 156 -2.74 12.40 -5.78
CA GLY A 156 -2.23 13.20 -6.90
C GLY A 156 -1.17 12.45 -7.71
N PHE A 157 -0.22 11.80 -7.00
CA PHE A 157 0.80 10.94 -7.60
C PHE A 157 0.19 9.79 -8.39
N SER A 158 -0.78 9.07 -7.81
CA SER A 158 -1.43 7.92 -8.45
C SER A 158 -2.15 8.31 -9.74
N GLN A 159 -2.89 9.40 -9.71
CA GLN A 159 -3.63 9.92 -10.87
C GLN A 159 -2.68 10.39 -11.99
N SER A 160 -1.54 10.98 -11.65
CA SER A 160 -0.55 11.43 -12.60
C SER A 160 0.16 10.24 -13.27
N ILE A 161 0.70 9.32 -12.46
CA ILE A 161 1.46 8.19 -12.99
C ILE A 161 0.58 7.23 -13.80
N PHE A 162 -0.71 7.06 -13.45
CA PHE A 162 -1.66 6.32 -14.30
C PHE A 162 -1.68 6.86 -15.74
N LYS A 163 -1.78 8.18 -15.89
CA LYS A 163 -1.80 8.81 -17.23
C LYS A 163 -0.48 8.65 -17.97
N GLU A 164 0.63 8.62 -17.23
CA GLU A 164 1.97 8.45 -17.79
C GLU A 164 2.19 7.04 -18.35
N VAL A 165 1.74 6.00 -17.63
CA VAL A 165 2.14 4.61 -17.90
C VAL A 165 1.06 3.72 -18.53
N ARG A 166 -0.16 4.21 -18.68
CA ARG A 166 -1.27 3.40 -19.22
C ARG A 166 -1.03 2.87 -20.63
N ASN A 167 -0.26 3.62 -21.43
CA ASN A 167 0.10 3.20 -22.80
C ASN A 167 1.22 2.13 -22.80
N ASP A 168 1.90 1.94 -21.68
CA ASP A 168 2.90 0.89 -21.47
C ASP A 168 2.25 -0.40 -20.92
N GLY A 169 0.93 -0.52 -20.93
CA GLY A 169 0.20 -1.69 -20.41
C GLY A 169 0.22 -1.81 -18.87
N ILE A 170 0.53 -0.71 -18.16
CA ILE A 170 0.63 -0.69 -16.71
C ILE A 170 -0.61 -0.06 -16.11
N LYS A 171 -1.25 -0.75 -15.17
CA LYS A 171 -2.37 -0.25 -14.37
C LYS A 171 -1.87 0.41 -13.09
N VAL A 172 -2.59 1.44 -12.63
CA VAL A 172 -2.32 2.11 -11.35
C VAL A 172 -3.64 2.32 -10.64
N THR A 173 -3.87 1.61 -9.55
CA THR A 173 -5.09 1.73 -8.73
C THR A 173 -4.76 2.43 -7.42
N CYS A 174 -5.56 3.43 -7.04
CA CYS A 174 -5.49 4.07 -5.75
C CYS A 174 -6.70 3.65 -4.89
N LEU A 175 -6.44 3.06 -3.72
CA LEU A 175 -7.48 2.69 -2.77
C LEU A 175 -7.58 3.72 -1.66
N TYR A 176 -8.80 4.06 -1.27
CA TYR A 176 -9.10 5.00 -0.18
C TYR A 176 -9.89 4.28 0.93
N PRO A 177 -9.23 3.45 1.75
CA PRO A 177 -9.89 2.82 2.89
C PRO A 177 -10.34 3.86 3.91
N GLY A 178 -11.56 3.68 4.43
CA GLY A 178 -12.02 4.30 5.66
C GLY A 178 -11.52 3.52 6.89
N SER A 179 -12.24 3.64 8.01
CA SER A 179 -11.86 2.99 9.27
C SER A 179 -11.74 1.48 9.11
N THR A 180 -10.52 0.99 9.25
CA THR A 180 -10.16 -0.44 9.14
C THR A 180 -9.50 -0.87 10.44
N GLN A 181 -9.87 -2.02 10.98
CA GLN A 181 -9.36 -2.55 12.24
C GLN A 181 -7.91 -3.00 12.08
N THR A 182 -6.99 -2.10 12.35
CA THR A 182 -5.54 -2.32 12.31
C THR A 182 -4.89 -1.61 13.48
N ASN A 183 -3.64 -1.93 13.77
CA ASN A 183 -2.82 -1.17 14.73
C ASN A 183 -2.40 0.22 14.24
N PHE A 184 -2.92 0.67 13.10
CA PHE A 184 -2.54 1.95 12.50
C PHE A 184 -2.93 3.16 13.38
N PHE A 185 -4.02 3.01 14.10
CA PHE A 185 -4.57 4.05 14.97
C PHE A 185 -4.20 3.88 16.44
N ASP A 186 -3.33 2.91 16.79
CA ASP A 186 -2.89 2.72 18.17
C ASP A 186 -2.26 4.00 18.71
N GLY A 187 -2.80 4.52 19.81
CA GLY A 187 -2.34 5.75 20.44
C GLY A 187 -2.93 7.05 19.88
N ILE A 188 -3.84 7.00 18.89
CA ILE A 188 -4.58 8.18 18.42
C ILE A 188 -5.91 8.28 19.18
N PRO A 189 -6.13 9.34 19.99
CA PRO A 189 -7.37 9.51 20.74
C PRO A 189 -8.62 9.51 19.85
N GLY A 190 -9.67 8.81 20.28
CA GLY A 190 -10.95 8.75 19.56
C GLY A 190 -11.00 7.79 18.37
N THR A 191 -9.91 7.06 18.10
CA THR A 191 -9.83 6.09 16.99
C THR A 191 -9.84 4.63 17.48
N ASP A 192 -10.33 4.37 18.70
CA ASP A 192 -10.40 3.01 19.24
C ASP A 192 -11.09 2.04 18.29
N ALA A 193 -10.54 0.84 18.21
CA ALA A 193 -11.11 -0.24 17.42
C ALA A 193 -12.55 -0.54 17.86
N HIS A 194 -13.45 -0.73 16.92
CA HIS A 194 -14.84 -1.10 17.17
C HIS A 194 -15.35 -2.09 16.10
N SER A 195 -16.36 -2.88 16.49
CA SER A 195 -16.87 -4.01 15.68
C SER A 195 -17.46 -3.61 14.30
N GLN A 196 -17.65 -2.33 14.05
CA GLN A 196 -18.21 -1.82 12.78
C GLN A 196 -17.12 -1.38 11.79
N MET A 197 -15.84 -1.44 12.17
CA MET A 197 -14.74 -1.18 11.23
C MET A 197 -14.64 -2.29 10.19
N MET A 198 -14.17 -1.93 9.00
CA MET A 198 -13.73 -2.93 8.01
C MET A 198 -12.55 -3.74 8.57
N GLN A 199 -12.40 -4.96 8.10
CA GLN A 199 -11.26 -5.80 8.44
C GLN A 199 -10.13 -5.63 7.40
N PRO A 200 -8.87 -5.88 7.74
CA PRO A 200 -7.76 -5.89 6.78
C PRO A 200 -8.03 -6.77 5.56
N GLU A 201 -8.72 -7.88 5.75
CA GLU A 201 -9.10 -8.85 4.73
C GLU A 201 -10.09 -8.27 3.70
N ASP A 202 -10.97 -7.34 4.12
CA ASP A 202 -11.89 -6.65 3.21
C ASP A 202 -11.11 -5.80 2.20
N ILE A 203 -10.07 -5.10 2.70
CA ILE A 203 -9.21 -4.28 1.85
C ILE A 203 -8.34 -5.17 0.94
N ALA A 204 -7.80 -6.26 1.48
CA ALA A 204 -7.02 -7.23 0.69
C ALA A 204 -7.88 -7.86 -0.43
N GLY A 205 -9.14 -8.18 -0.16
CA GLY A 205 -10.09 -8.66 -1.15
C GLY A 205 -10.33 -7.64 -2.28
N ALA A 206 -10.48 -6.36 -1.92
CA ALA A 206 -10.63 -5.27 -2.89
C ALA A 206 -9.38 -5.06 -3.75
N ILE A 207 -8.18 -5.19 -3.16
CA ILE A 207 -6.90 -5.16 -3.90
C ILE A 207 -6.88 -6.28 -4.93
N VAL A 208 -7.15 -7.52 -4.52
CA VAL A 208 -7.15 -8.67 -5.43
C VAL A 208 -8.20 -8.52 -6.53
N TYR A 209 -9.42 -8.06 -6.20
CA TYR A 209 -10.43 -7.77 -7.20
C TYR A 209 -9.93 -6.79 -8.27
N ALA A 210 -9.26 -5.70 -7.87
CA ALA A 210 -8.68 -4.75 -8.81
C ALA A 210 -7.57 -5.38 -9.68
N LEU A 211 -6.72 -6.23 -9.09
CA LEU A 211 -5.63 -6.93 -9.79
C LEU A 211 -6.16 -7.92 -10.84
N GLU A 212 -7.22 -8.67 -10.53
CA GLU A 212 -7.78 -9.71 -11.39
C GLU A 212 -8.66 -9.18 -12.54
N THR A 213 -8.89 -7.86 -12.60
CA THR A 213 -9.64 -7.26 -13.74
C THR A 213 -8.97 -7.57 -15.09
N PRO A 214 -9.75 -7.81 -16.17
CA PRO A 214 -9.19 -8.05 -17.51
C PRO A 214 -8.37 -6.86 -18.00
N PHE A 215 -7.50 -7.07 -18.99
CA PHE A 215 -6.55 -6.07 -19.46
C PHE A 215 -7.19 -4.76 -19.91
N ASN A 216 -8.33 -4.84 -20.58
CA ASN A 216 -9.09 -3.71 -21.10
C ASN A 216 -9.96 -2.98 -20.06
N PHE A 217 -10.02 -3.49 -18.83
CA PHE A 217 -10.78 -2.87 -17.74
C PHE A 217 -9.85 -2.51 -16.57
N HIS A 218 -9.90 -1.26 -16.16
CA HIS A 218 -9.06 -0.75 -15.09
C HIS A 218 -9.88 0.04 -14.06
N ILE A 219 -9.65 -0.26 -12.79
CA ILE A 219 -10.18 0.49 -11.65
C ILE A 219 -9.11 1.50 -11.24
N VAL A 220 -9.36 2.78 -11.48
CA VAL A 220 -8.39 3.85 -11.18
C VAL A 220 -8.43 4.21 -9.70
N ASP A 221 -9.64 4.46 -9.18
CA ASP A 221 -9.88 4.87 -7.79
C ASP A 221 -10.93 3.96 -7.15
N MET A 222 -10.73 3.57 -5.88
CA MET A 222 -11.68 2.76 -5.12
C MET A 222 -11.80 3.27 -3.69
N GLU A 223 -12.92 3.92 -3.37
CA GLU A 223 -13.23 4.35 -2.01
C GLU A 223 -14.06 3.28 -1.29
N MET A 224 -13.66 2.96 -0.05
CA MET A 224 -14.32 1.95 0.78
C MET A 224 -14.55 2.51 2.18
N ARG A 225 -15.77 2.32 2.70
CA ARG A 225 -16.17 2.79 4.03
C ARG A 225 -16.91 1.70 4.79
N PRO A 226 -16.81 1.67 6.12
CA PRO A 226 -17.75 0.89 6.91
C PRO A 226 -19.19 1.31 6.57
N LEU A 227 -20.10 0.34 6.50
CA LEU A 227 -21.51 0.64 6.23
C LEU A 227 -22.12 1.53 7.31
N GLN A 228 -21.73 1.29 8.55
CA GLN A 228 -22.21 2.08 9.70
C GLN A 228 -21.04 2.81 10.38
N PRO A 229 -21.17 4.11 10.63
CA PRO A 229 -20.18 4.83 11.41
C PRO A 229 -20.21 4.38 12.89
N LYS A 230 -19.14 4.69 13.64
CA LYS A 230 -19.12 4.52 15.09
C LYS A 230 -20.37 5.20 15.67
N LYS A 231 -21.16 4.48 16.47
CA LYS A 231 -22.28 5.10 17.20
C LYS A 231 -21.69 6.14 18.15
N GLN A 232 -22.14 7.37 18.00
CA GLN A 232 -21.88 8.39 19.02
C GLN A 232 -22.65 7.95 20.26
N GLY A 233 -21.92 7.63 21.34
CA GLY A 233 -22.49 7.31 22.64
C GLY A 233 -22.97 8.57 23.35
#